data_f10940df996cba260f7fd85ff2f81ed1
#
_entry.id   f10940df996cba260f7fd85ff2f81ed1
#
_cell.length_a   1.000
_cell.length_b   1.000
_cell.length_c   1.000
_cell.angle_alpha   90.00
_cell.angle_beta   90.00
_cell.angle_gamma   90.00
#
_symmetry.space_group_name_H-M   'P 1'
#
loop_
_entity.id
_entity.type
_entity.pdbx_description
1 polymer ?
#
loop_
_entity_poly.entity_id
_entity_poly.type
_entity_poly.pdbx_seq_one_letter_code
_entity_poly.pdbx_strand_id
1 'polypeptide(L)'
;MSMRAKCDRQKMWCAIRAFKTFSIYEIAEVCDVTVDSARKYVWMLRRHGYVTWQEGDKDHTEFYLVRDTGGAAPTERSQDLKDPNMAGPVTDASQRIWNVISHLKNWDCYSLADLAKTTYATAFRYSQGLVAHEYAKCEARDKRIRDSRDQYRLCNRTGAIAPLFLEDGTVFDANEFLKELWALKSKKSRRKRA
;
A
#
# COMPACT_ATOMS: atom_id res chain seq x y z
N MET A 1 -7.27 15.26 -0.89
CA MET A 1 -7.73 13.88 -1.11
C MET A 1 -7.74 13.18 0.23
N SER A 2 -8.90 12.66 0.66
CA SER A 2 -9.08 12.00 1.96
C SER A 2 -8.16 10.77 2.09
N MET A 3 -7.61 10.53 3.28
CA MET A 3 -6.80 9.33 3.59
C MET A 3 -7.61 8.04 3.39
N ARG A 4 -8.93 8.07 3.67
CA ARG A 4 -9.84 6.95 3.39
C ARG A 4 -9.84 6.56 1.90
N ALA A 5 -9.96 7.53 1.00
CA ALA A 5 -9.91 7.27 -0.44
C ALA A 5 -8.54 6.74 -0.92
N LYS A 6 -7.44 7.08 -0.22
CA LYS A 6 -6.11 6.51 -0.45
C LYS A 6 -6.09 5.04 -0.01
N CYS A 7 -6.68 4.73 1.14
CA CYS A 7 -6.80 3.38 1.66
C CYS A 7 -7.62 2.48 0.73
N ASP A 8 -8.80 2.95 0.29
CA ASP A 8 -9.69 2.19 -0.59
C ASP A 8 -9.00 1.84 -1.92
N ARG A 9 -8.25 2.79 -2.50
CA ARG A 9 -7.45 2.51 -3.71
C ARG A 9 -6.34 1.51 -3.46
N GLN A 10 -5.67 1.61 -2.32
CA GLN A 10 -4.63 0.66 -1.95
C GLN A 10 -5.20 -0.76 -1.78
N LYS A 11 -6.38 -0.91 -1.15
CA LYS A 11 -7.10 -2.18 -1.05
C LYS A 11 -7.41 -2.73 -2.44
N MET A 12 -8.04 -1.93 -3.30
CA MET A 12 -8.38 -2.34 -4.66
C MET A 12 -7.15 -2.76 -5.48
N TRP A 13 -6.05 -2.00 -5.38
CA TRP A 13 -4.81 -2.36 -6.07
C TRP A 13 -4.22 -3.68 -5.58
N CYS A 14 -4.21 -3.90 -4.27
CA CYS A 14 -3.79 -5.17 -3.68
C CYS A 14 -4.63 -6.35 -4.19
N ALA A 15 -5.96 -6.19 -4.23
CA ALA A 15 -6.86 -7.21 -4.75
C ALA A 15 -6.65 -7.49 -6.24
N ILE A 16 -6.50 -6.45 -7.07
CA ILE A 16 -6.22 -6.56 -8.51
C ILE A 16 -4.91 -7.33 -8.74
N ARG A 17 -3.85 -7.01 -8.00
CA ARG A 17 -2.56 -7.71 -8.09
C ARG A 17 -2.65 -9.17 -7.66
N ALA A 18 -3.44 -9.47 -6.63
CA ALA A 18 -3.63 -10.83 -6.15
C ALA A 18 -4.45 -11.70 -7.12
N PHE A 19 -5.49 -11.12 -7.71
CA PHE A 19 -6.39 -11.86 -8.59
C PHE A 19 -5.88 -12.00 -10.03
N LYS A 20 -5.19 -10.99 -10.54
CA LYS A 20 -4.73 -10.85 -11.92
C LYS A 20 -5.85 -10.72 -12.96
N THR A 21 -6.90 -11.51 -12.80
CA THR A 21 -8.15 -11.48 -13.58
C THR A 21 -9.30 -11.23 -12.62
N PHE A 22 -10.16 -10.27 -12.91
CA PHE A 22 -11.20 -9.82 -11.98
C PHE A 22 -12.34 -9.09 -12.69
N SER A 23 -13.51 -9.07 -12.05
CA SER A 23 -14.61 -8.18 -12.38
C SER A 23 -14.67 -6.97 -11.44
N ILE A 24 -15.34 -5.89 -11.86
CA ILE A 24 -15.55 -4.69 -11.01
C ILE A 24 -16.34 -5.07 -9.75
N TYR A 25 -17.35 -5.95 -9.88
CA TYR A 25 -18.16 -6.39 -8.75
C TYR A 25 -17.35 -7.18 -7.72
N GLU A 26 -16.47 -8.07 -8.18
CA GLU A 26 -15.59 -8.84 -7.30
C GLU A 26 -14.64 -7.93 -6.51
N ILE A 27 -14.05 -6.92 -7.15
CA ILE A 27 -13.21 -5.93 -6.47
C ILE A 27 -14.01 -5.12 -5.46
N ALA A 28 -15.23 -4.70 -5.81
CA ALA A 28 -16.09 -3.93 -4.92
C ALA A 28 -16.44 -4.74 -3.66
N GLU A 29 -16.85 -5.99 -3.83
CA GLU A 29 -17.21 -6.91 -2.74
C GLU A 29 -16.03 -7.18 -1.80
N VAL A 30 -14.89 -7.57 -2.37
CA VAL A 30 -13.72 -7.99 -1.59
C VAL A 30 -13.07 -6.82 -0.84
N CYS A 31 -13.11 -5.61 -1.42
CA CYS A 31 -12.51 -4.43 -0.80
C CYS A 31 -13.47 -3.65 0.10
N ASP A 32 -14.74 -4.08 0.19
CA ASP A 32 -15.79 -3.34 0.90
C ASP A 32 -15.90 -1.87 0.45
N VAL A 33 -15.97 -1.69 -0.87
CA VAL A 33 -16.15 -0.37 -1.49
C VAL A 33 -17.38 -0.38 -2.41
N THR A 34 -17.91 0.80 -2.72
CA THR A 34 -19.02 0.88 -3.67
C THR A 34 -18.59 0.47 -5.08
N VAL A 35 -19.49 -0.15 -5.83
CA VAL A 35 -19.25 -0.54 -7.24
C VAL A 35 -18.84 0.67 -8.09
N ASP A 36 -19.39 1.85 -7.80
CA ASP A 36 -19.03 3.09 -8.49
C ASP A 36 -17.58 3.52 -8.21
N SER A 37 -17.12 3.39 -6.95
CA SER A 37 -15.73 3.66 -6.58
C SER A 37 -14.78 2.68 -7.26
N ALA A 38 -15.11 1.39 -7.25
CA ALA A 38 -14.32 0.35 -7.93
C ALA A 38 -14.27 0.62 -9.44
N ARG A 39 -15.43 0.95 -10.06
CA ARG A 39 -15.52 1.29 -11.48
C ARG A 39 -14.62 2.47 -11.84
N LYS A 40 -14.72 3.59 -11.12
CA LYS A 40 -13.88 4.77 -11.36
C LYS A 40 -12.39 4.46 -11.29
N TYR A 41 -11.99 3.65 -10.31
CA TYR A 41 -10.59 3.27 -10.15
C TYR A 41 -10.12 2.34 -11.27
N VAL A 42 -10.86 1.30 -11.62
CA VAL A 42 -10.53 0.36 -12.70
C VAL A 42 -10.48 1.09 -14.07
N TRP A 43 -11.40 2.02 -14.33
CA TRP A 43 -11.35 2.83 -15.55
C TRP A 43 -10.13 3.74 -15.61
N MET A 44 -9.73 4.33 -14.48
CA MET A 44 -8.47 5.08 -14.40
C MET A 44 -7.28 4.19 -14.70
N LEU A 45 -7.20 3.00 -14.10
CA LEU A 45 -6.13 2.03 -14.37
C LEU A 45 -6.10 1.61 -15.84
N ARG A 46 -7.25 1.39 -16.46
CA ARG A 46 -7.36 1.04 -17.87
C ARG A 46 -6.87 2.17 -18.77
N ARG A 47 -7.32 3.41 -18.52
CA ARG A 47 -6.91 4.60 -19.27
C ARG A 47 -5.38 4.76 -19.31
N HIS A 48 -4.71 4.31 -18.26
CA HIS A 48 -3.26 4.41 -18.11
C HIS A 48 -2.51 3.09 -18.38
N GLY A 49 -3.18 2.09 -18.96
CA GLY A 49 -2.57 0.85 -19.41
C GLY A 49 -2.12 -0.12 -18.32
N TYR A 50 -2.62 0.02 -17.07
CA TYR A 50 -2.34 -0.94 -16.00
C TYR A 50 -3.19 -2.21 -16.12
N VAL A 51 -4.41 -2.07 -16.59
CA VAL A 51 -5.35 -3.17 -16.82
C VAL A 51 -5.94 -3.06 -18.23
N THR A 52 -6.34 -4.19 -18.78
CA THR A 52 -7.09 -4.29 -20.03
C THR A 52 -8.32 -5.15 -19.81
N TRP A 53 -9.21 -5.19 -20.78
CA TRP A 53 -10.35 -6.08 -20.79
C TRP A 53 -10.33 -6.94 -22.05
N GLN A 54 -10.98 -8.08 -22.01
CA GLN A 54 -11.37 -8.84 -23.18
C GLN A 54 -12.87 -8.63 -23.37
N GLU A 55 -13.33 -8.33 -24.58
CA GLU A 55 -14.76 -8.23 -24.86
C GLU A 55 -15.38 -9.59 -24.63
N GLY A 56 -16.07 -9.72 -23.51
CA GLY A 56 -16.93 -10.84 -23.16
C GLY A 56 -18.39 -10.40 -23.22
N ASP A 57 -19.31 -11.31 -22.93
CA ASP A 57 -20.74 -11.01 -22.80
C ASP A 57 -20.95 -9.74 -21.96
N LYS A 58 -21.86 -8.87 -22.39
CA LYS A 58 -22.07 -7.51 -21.84
C LYS A 58 -22.26 -7.45 -20.32
N ASP A 59 -22.64 -8.56 -19.70
CA ASP A 59 -22.89 -8.66 -18.25
C ASP A 59 -21.67 -9.10 -17.42
N HIS A 60 -20.59 -9.60 -18.04
CA HIS A 60 -19.42 -10.14 -17.34
C HIS A 60 -18.12 -9.66 -17.93
N THR A 61 -17.89 -8.35 -17.90
CA THR A 61 -16.63 -7.80 -18.36
C THR A 61 -15.51 -8.16 -17.38
N GLU A 62 -14.62 -9.05 -17.81
CA GLU A 62 -13.40 -9.39 -17.08
C GLU A 62 -12.27 -8.44 -17.45
N PHE A 63 -11.54 -8.00 -16.44
CA PHE A 63 -10.33 -7.20 -16.56
C PHE A 63 -9.11 -8.03 -16.22
N TYR A 64 -7.99 -7.72 -16.87
CA TYR A 64 -6.70 -8.39 -16.71
C TYR A 64 -5.63 -7.37 -16.32
N LEU A 65 -4.81 -7.70 -15.32
CA LEU A 65 -3.65 -6.91 -14.94
C LEU A 65 -2.55 -7.09 -16.00
N VAL A 66 -2.19 -6.00 -16.66
CA VAL A 66 -1.14 -5.96 -17.70
C VAL A 66 0.18 -5.47 -17.10
N ARG A 67 0.12 -4.39 -16.31
CA ARG A 67 1.29 -3.73 -15.75
C ARG A 67 1.22 -3.72 -14.22
N ASP A 68 2.13 -4.44 -13.57
CA ASP A 68 2.29 -4.45 -12.11
C ASP A 68 3.43 -3.50 -11.73
N THR A 69 3.09 -2.38 -11.09
CA THR A 69 4.05 -1.37 -10.62
C THR A 69 4.48 -1.54 -9.16
N GLY A 70 4.17 -2.68 -8.56
CA GLY A 70 4.54 -2.97 -7.18
C GLY A 70 3.46 -2.62 -6.17
N GLY A 71 3.85 -2.49 -4.89
CA GLY A 71 2.92 -2.39 -3.76
C GLY A 71 2.07 -1.14 -3.72
N ALA A 72 2.60 0.01 -4.17
CA ALA A 72 1.88 1.28 -4.11
C ALA A 72 0.81 1.38 -5.20
N ALA A 73 -0.41 1.77 -4.82
CA ALA A 73 -1.52 1.95 -5.74
C ALA A 73 -1.27 3.12 -6.72
N PRO A 74 -1.39 2.91 -8.04
CA PRO A 74 -1.32 3.99 -9.02
C PRO A 74 -2.36 5.08 -8.77
N THR A 75 -2.00 6.33 -9.06
CA THR A 75 -2.89 7.49 -8.95
C THR A 75 -2.78 8.35 -10.22
N GLU A 76 -3.80 9.16 -10.52
CA GLU A 76 -3.77 10.09 -11.66
C GLU A 76 -2.62 11.08 -11.64
N ARG A 77 -2.03 11.33 -10.45
CA ARG A 77 -0.90 12.25 -10.24
C ARG A 77 0.45 11.55 -10.26
N SER A 78 0.51 10.21 -10.38
CA SER A 78 1.79 9.51 -10.45
C SER A 78 2.51 9.88 -11.74
N GLN A 79 3.80 10.22 -11.65
CA GLN A 79 4.61 10.59 -12.82
C GLN A 79 4.73 9.44 -13.82
N ASP A 80 4.50 8.19 -13.37
CA ASP A 80 4.43 7.02 -14.23
C ASP A 80 3.35 7.09 -15.32
N LEU A 81 2.37 8.00 -15.19
CA LEU A 81 1.32 8.20 -16.17
C LEU A 81 1.76 9.04 -17.35
N LYS A 82 2.88 9.77 -17.25
CA LYS A 82 3.37 10.67 -18.31
C LYS A 82 4.35 10.02 -19.27
N ASP A 83 5.05 8.98 -18.83
CA ASP A 83 6.02 8.26 -19.65
C ASP A 83 6.01 6.77 -19.32
N PRO A 84 5.45 5.91 -20.21
CA PRO A 84 5.43 4.47 -20.01
C PRO A 84 6.83 3.84 -20.01
N ASN A 85 7.86 4.56 -20.49
CA ASN A 85 9.25 4.08 -20.51
C ASN A 85 10.07 4.55 -19.30
N MET A 86 9.56 5.48 -18.50
CA MET A 86 10.17 5.87 -17.24
C MET A 86 9.85 4.80 -16.18
N ALA A 87 10.63 3.75 -16.17
CA ALA A 87 10.53 2.66 -15.23
C ALA A 87 11.03 3.10 -13.85
N GLY A 88 10.09 3.42 -12.96
CA GLY A 88 10.35 3.54 -11.52
C GLY A 88 9.04 3.83 -10.80
N PRO A 89 8.61 2.99 -9.85
CA PRO A 89 7.46 3.34 -9.05
C PRO A 89 7.78 4.63 -8.29
N VAL A 90 6.98 5.69 -8.51
CA VAL A 90 7.00 6.86 -7.61
C VAL A 90 6.52 6.36 -6.25
N THR A 91 7.45 5.87 -5.46
CA THR A 91 7.15 5.38 -4.14
C THR A 91 6.78 6.57 -3.26
N ASP A 92 5.58 6.53 -2.69
CA ASP A 92 5.17 7.43 -1.62
C ASP A 92 6.26 7.51 -0.54
N ALA A 93 6.39 8.65 0.12
CA ALA A 93 7.36 8.86 1.19
C ALA A 93 7.27 7.77 2.27
N SER A 94 6.06 7.33 2.62
CA SER A 94 5.83 6.23 3.57
C SER A 94 6.47 4.92 3.10
N GLN A 95 6.37 4.58 1.81
CA GLN A 95 6.98 3.38 1.27
C GLN A 95 8.52 3.47 1.24
N ARG A 96 9.08 4.66 0.90
CA ARG A 96 10.54 4.84 0.96
C ARG A 96 11.07 4.70 2.38
N ILE A 97 10.38 5.31 3.35
CA ILE A 97 10.70 5.17 4.78
C ILE A 97 10.65 3.71 5.19
N TRP A 98 9.56 3.00 4.86
CA TRP A 98 9.39 1.58 5.21
C TRP A 98 10.48 0.69 4.62
N ASN A 99 10.90 0.95 3.39
CA ASN A 99 12.00 0.23 2.76
C ASN A 99 13.31 0.42 3.55
N VAL A 100 13.64 1.66 3.92
CA VAL A 100 14.83 1.96 4.72
C VAL A 100 14.78 1.28 6.09
N ILE A 101 13.69 1.42 6.83
CA ILE A 101 13.47 0.81 8.16
C ILE A 101 13.61 -0.70 8.10
N SER A 102 13.04 -1.32 7.06
CA SER A 102 13.08 -2.78 6.86
C SER A 102 14.49 -3.34 6.74
N HIS A 103 15.46 -2.52 6.29
CA HIS A 103 16.87 -2.89 6.20
C HIS A 103 17.66 -2.53 7.46
N LEU A 104 17.46 -1.31 7.98
CA LEU A 104 18.22 -0.81 9.13
C LEU A 104 17.83 -1.48 10.45
N LYS A 105 16.55 -1.79 10.64
CA LYS A 105 15.91 -2.28 11.88
C LYS A 105 15.90 -1.27 13.03
N ASN A 106 16.95 -0.45 13.18
CA ASN A 106 17.04 0.64 14.15
C ASN A 106 17.33 1.95 13.42
N TRP A 107 16.74 3.06 13.87
CA TRP A 107 16.91 4.38 13.24
C TRP A 107 16.65 5.52 14.21
N ASP A 108 17.21 6.68 13.91
CA ASP A 108 16.74 7.99 14.36
C ASP A 108 16.05 8.73 13.19
N CYS A 109 15.17 9.70 13.50
CA CYS A 109 14.37 10.36 12.47
C CYS A 109 15.17 11.27 11.52
N TYR A 110 16.36 11.75 11.92
CA TYR A 110 17.22 12.57 11.05
C TYR A 110 17.86 11.70 9.96
N SER A 111 18.55 10.64 10.39
CA SER A 111 19.16 9.68 9.47
C SER A 111 18.12 9.03 8.56
N LEU A 112 16.96 8.71 9.12
CA LEU A 112 15.84 8.15 8.34
C LEU A 112 15.34 9.12 7.27
N ALA A 113 15.18 10.41 7.60
CA ALA A 113 14.75 11.43 6.65
C ALA A 113 15.73 11.57 5.48
N ASP A 114 17.03 11.57 5.77
CA ASP A 114 18.06 11.67 4.74
C ASP A 114 18.09 10.45 3.84
N LEU A 115 18.12 9.24 4.39
CA LEU A 115 18.15 7.99 3.64
C LEU A 115 16.89 7.76 2.79
N ALA A 116 15.72 8.11 3.33
CA ALA A 116 14.45 7.97 2.62
C ALA A 116 14.14 9.15 1.67
N LYS A 117 15.04 10.14 1.57
CA LYS A 117 14.85 11.35 0.76
C LYS A 117 13.50 12.03 1.07
N THR A 118 13.28 12.33 2.34
CA THR A 118 12.05 12.96 2.85
C THR A 118 12.38 14.03 3.90
N THR A 119 11.34 14.69 4.44
CA THR A 119 11.55 15.67 5.51
C THR A 119 11.58 14.99 6.89
N TYR A 120 12.28 15.59 7.84
CA TYR A 120 12.26 15.15 9.24
C TYR A 120 10.82 15.01 9.79
N ALA A 121 9.95 16.01 9.53
CA ALA A 121 8.57 15.96 10.00
C ALA A 121 7.80 14.75 9.45
N THR A 122 8.04 14.36 8.21
CA THR A 122 7.42 13.17 7.60
C THR A 122 7.97 11.90 8.22
N ALA A 123 9.30 11.79 8.37
CA ALA A 123 9.94 10.64 9.01
C ALA A 123 9.50 10.48 10.47
N PHE A 124 9.45 11.56 11.22
CA PHE A 124 8.99 11.58 12.61
C PHE A 124 7.53 11.14 12.73
N ARG A 125 6.62 11.75 11.96
CA ARG A 125 5.19 11.40 12.00
C ARG A 125 4.97 9.92 11.65
N TYR A 126 5.66 9.42 10.66
CA TYR A 126 5.56 8.01 10.28
C TYR A 126 6.11 7.09 11.37
N SER A 127 7.26 7.43 11.99
CA SER A 127 7.83 6.67 13.11
C SER A 127 6.90 6.64 14.32
N GLN A 128 6.24 7.77 14.64
CA GLN A 128 5.23 7.82 15.71
C GLN A 128 4.02 6.93 15.39
N GLY A 129 3.55 6.91 14.15
CA GLY A 129 2.49 6.00 13.71
C GLY A 129 2.89 4.53 13.88
N LEU A 130 4.13 4.17 13.53
CA LEU A 130 4.64 2.82 13.74
C LEU A 130 4.68 2.42 15.23
N VAL A 131 5.02 3.35 16.11
CA VAL A 131 5.03 3.10 17.57
C VAL A 131 3.60 2.96 18.11
N ALA A 132 2.70 3.85 17.71
CA ALA A 132 1.30 3.83 18.16
C ALA A 132 0.57 2.53 17.80
N HIS A 133 0.99 1.87 16.70
CA HIS A 133 0.40 0.62 16.21
C HIS A 133 1.31 -0.61 16.40
N GLU A 134 2.28 -0.53 17.31
CA GLU A 134 3.13 -1.65 17.74
C GLU A 134 4.03 -2.26 16.65
N TYR A 135 4.26 -1.55 15.53
CA TYR A 135 5.26 -1.96 14.53
C TYR A 135 6.68 -1.67 15.00
N ALA A 136 6.84 -0.65 15.84
CA ALA A 136 8.14 -0.25 16.37
C ALA A 136 8.06 0.12 17.86
N LYS A 137 9.23 0.14 18.51
CA LYS A 137 9.40 0.71 19.85
C LYS A 137 10.31 1.93 19.76
N CYS A 138 10.02 2.93 20.59
CA CYS A 138 10.84 4.11 20.74
C CYS A 138 11.59 4.03 22.07
N GLU A 139 12.91 4.15 22.03
CA GLU A 139 13.76 4.35 23.18
C GLU A 139 14.08 5.84 23.27
N ALA A 140 13.57 6.50 24.31
CA ALA A 140 13.77 7.92 24.50
C ALA A 140 15.28 8.24 24.65
N ARG A 141 15.70 9.40 24.11
CA ARG A 141 17.07 9.87 24.21
C ARG A 141 17.54 9.94 25.67
N ASP A 142 18.79 9.60 25.92
CA ASP A 142 19.42 9.89 27.19
C ASP A 142 19.70 11.40 27.30
N LYS A 143 18.96 12.10 28.16
CA LYS A 143 19.08 13.54 28.38
C LYS A 143 20.43 13.97 28.91
N ARG A 144 21.23 13.04 29.43
CA ARG A 144 22.57 13.28 29.94
C ARG A 144 23.62 13.40 28.81
N ILE A 145 23.30 12.88 27.63
CA ILE A 145 24.20 12.90 26.47
C ILE A 145 23.73 14.04 25.54
N ARG A 146 24.62 15.02 25.30
CA ARG A 146 24.32 16.28 24.59
C ARG A 146 23.68 16.06 23.21
N ASP A 147 24.13 15.07 22.45
CA ASP A 147 23.69 14.79 21.07
C ASP A 147 22.83 13.52 20.96
N SER A 148 22.30 13.02 22.10
CA SER A 148 21.42 11.85 22.11
C SER A 148 20.13 12.15 21.39
N ARG A 149 19.68 11.20 20.57
CA ARG A 149 18.42 11.26 19.80
C ARG A 149 17.55 10.08 20.18
N ASP A 150 16.24 10.27 20.04
CA ASP A 150 15.30 9.17 20.20
C ASP A 150 15.60 8.09 19.16
N GLN A 151 15.77 6.87 19.63
CA GLN A 151 16.06 5.71 18.81
C GLN A 151 14.80 4.87 18.65
N TYR A 152 14.53 4.44 17.45
CA TYR A 152 13.41 3.59 17.11
C TYR A 152 13.93 2.22 16.68
N ARG A 153 13.21 1.17 17.05
CA ARG A 153 13.51 -0.21 16.67
C ARG A 153 12.29 -0.89 16.07
N LEU A 154 12.45 -1.48 14.89
CA LEU A 154 11.41 -2.28 14.24
C LEU A 154 11.17 -3.56 15.04
N CYS A 155 9.93 -3.81 15.46
CA CYS A 155 9.50 -4.99 16.21
C CYS A 155 8.67 -5.93 15.35
N ASN A 156 7.79 -5.38 14.51
CA ASN A 156 6.88 -6.16 13.68
C ASN A 156 7.02 -5.75 12.21
N ARG A 157 7.57 -6.64 11.39
CA ARG A 157 7.65 -6.48 9.94
C ARG A 157 6.62 -7.37 9.27
N THR A 158 5.51 -6.79 8.83
CA THR A 158 4.41 -7.53 8.21
C THR A 158 4.67 -7.92 6.76
N GLY A 159 5.52 -7.17 6.05
CA GLY A 159 5.90 -7.47 4.67
C GLY A 159 6.55 -6.30 3.94
N ALA A 160 6.44 -6.29 2.60
CA ALA A 160 7.12 -5.32 1.75
C ALA A 160 6.36 -3.99 1.60
N ILE A 161 5.04 -3.99 1.82
CA ILE A 161 4.18 -2.81 1.63
C ILE A 161 4.12 -2.03 2.95
N ALA A 162 4.31 -0.72 2.87
CA ALA A 162 4.24 0.18 4.02
C ALA A 162 2.83 0.22 4.62
N PRO A 163 2.67 0.10 5.96
CA PRO A 163 1.39 0.36 6.61
C PRO A 163 0.94 1.80 6.38
N LEU A 164 -0.37 2.01 6.21
CA LEU A 164 -0.99 3.34 6.07
C LEU A 164 -1.73 3.69 7.35
N PHE A 165 -1.35 4.82 7.95
CA PHE A 165 -2.02 5.36 9.14
C PHE A 165 -3.12 6.33 8.69
N LEU A 166 -4.35 6.09 9.13
CA LEU A 166 -5.54 6.85 8.76
C LEU A 166 -5.80 7.98 9.78
N GLU A 167 -6.57 9.00 9.36
CA GLU A 167 -6.89 10.16 10.20
C GLU A 167 -7.78 9.81 11.40
N ASP A 168 -8.52 8.71 11.31
CA ASP A 168 -9.37 8.18 12.38
C ASP A 168 -8.58 7.37 13.43
N GLY A 169 -7.27 7.33 13.32
CA GLY A 169 -6.39 6.57 14.21
C GLY A 169 -6.30 5.08 13.90
N THR A 170 -6.90 4.61 12.82
CA THR A 170 -6.76 3.22 12.38
C THR A 170 -5.56 3.03 11.47
N VAL A 171 -5.10 1.78 11.32
CA VAL A 171 -4.04 1.40 10.39
C VAL A 171 -4.58 0.45 9.33
N PHE A 172 -4.19 0.66 8.08
CA PHE A 172 -4.38 -0.31 7.02
C PHE A 172 -3.04 -0.96 6.66
N ASP A 173 -2.92 -2.25 6.94
CA ASP A 173 -1.76 -3.05 6.52
C ASP A 173 -2.11 -3.88 5.30
N ALA A 174 -1.56 -3.49 4.16
CA ALA A 174 -1.79 -4.18 2.89
C ALA A 174 -1.22 -5.61 2.88
N ASN A 175 -0.22 -5.91 3.69
CA ASN A 175 0.38 -7.25 3.75
C ASN A 175 -0.56 -8.22 4.49
N GLU A 176 -1.18 -7.77 5.59
CA GLU A 176 -2.19 -8.58 6.30
C GLU A 176 -3.45 -8.75 5.44
N PHE A 177 -3.92 -7.70 4.81
CA PHE A 177 -5.05 -7.76 3.88
C PHE A 177 -4.81 -8.78 2.76
N LEU A 178 -3.61 -8.83 2.18
CA LEU A 178 -3.26 -9.83 1.16
C LEU A 178 -3.29 -11.26 1.71
N LYS A 179 -2.86 -11.49 2.94
CA LYS A 179 -2.95 -12.82 3.59
C LYS A 179 -4.41 -13.27 3.72
N GLU A 180 -5.29 -12.37 4.15
CA GLU A 180 -6.73 -12.63 4.26
C GLU A 180 -7.35 -12.96 2.89
N LEU A 181 -7.02 -12.19 1.84
CA LEU A 181 -7.48 -12.45 0.48
C LEU A 181 -7.08 -13.83 -0.03
N TRP A 182 -5.83 -14.23 0.19
CA TRP A 182 -5.34 -15.54 -0.21
C TRP A 182 -6.04 -16.67 0.56
N ALA A 183 -6.31 -16.48 1.85
CA ALA A 183 -7.07 -17.43 2.64
C ALA A 183 -8.51 -17.60 2.13
N LEU A 184 -9.18 -16.51 1.75
CA LEU A 184 -10.53 -16.54 1.16
C LEU A 184 -10.55 -17.24 -0.20
N LYS A 185 -9.59 -16.95 -1.07
CA LYS A 185 -9.48 -17.56 -2.40
C LYS A 185 -9.26 -19.06 -2.31
N SER A 186 -8.42 -19.51 -1.39
CA SER A 186 -8.16 -20.94 -1.18
C SER A 186 -9.40 -21.70 -0.69
N LYS A 187 -10.24 -21.08 0.17
CA LYS A 187 -11.51 -21.66 0.63
C LYS A 187 -12.54 -21.76 -0.52
N LYS A 188 -12.67 -20.72 -1.37
CA LYS A 188 -13.57 -20.74 -2.55
C LYS A 188 -13.16 -21.84 -3.56
N SER A 189 -11.86 -22.02 -3.79
CA SER A 189 -11.34 -23.04 -4.70
C SER A 189 -11.64 -24.48 -4.21
N ARG A 190 -11.54 -24.73 -2.89
CA ARG A 190 -11.86 -26.03 -2.29
C ARG A 190 -13.36 -26.38 -2.41
N ARG A 191 -14.23 -25.37 -2.22
CA ARG A 191 -15.70 -25.57 -2.35
C ARG A 191 -16.17 -25.86 -3.78
N LYS A 192 -15.44 -25.42 -4.80
CA LYS A 192 -15.77 -25.72 -6.22
C LYS A 192 -15.31 -27.11 -6.67
N ARG A 193 -14.47 -27.80 -5.90
CA ARG A 193 -13.94 -29.14 -6.21
C ARG A 193 -14.61 -30.26 -5.41
N ALA A 194 -15.44 -29.91 -4.43
CA ALA A 194 -16.28 -30.83 -3.66
C ALA A 194 -17.73 -30.81 -4.19
#